data_72ed2d54028ac99f95ac52c7a1d7bc00
#
_entry.id   72ed2d54028ac99f95ac52c7a1d7bc00
#
_cell.length_a   1.000
_cell.length_b   1.000
_cell.length_c   1.000
_cell.angle_alpha   90.00
_cell.angle_beta   90.00
_cell.angle_gamma   90.00
#
_symmetry.space_group_name_H-M   'P 1'
#
loop_
_entity.id
_entity.type
_entity.pdbx_description
1 polymer ?
#
loop_
_entity_poly.entity_id
_entity_poly.type
_entity_poly.pdbx_seq_one_letter_code
_entity_poly.pdbx_strand_id
1 'polypeptide(L)'
;MRVFAIAANLVQMGIVLAIFMSKGLSLGGMIILALFFLLIFAFINLLVLLFYTSNTAEHQPLVRGDKGPVAKRQDLRVTYAMGPQPTLSIGGRRFSVSDISEKGVRFNIERSGRLKKRLKGKITLLNGETLAIRGTLLRREGDEATIVLHNIIDYHTLLKEKQAIDRQ
;
A
#
# COMPACT_ATOMS: atom_id res chain seq x y z
N MET A 1 7.45 13.16 4.67
CA MET A 1 8.15 13.65 3.46
C MET A 1 7.91 15.11 3.13
N ARG A 2 6.66 15.64 3.08
CA ARG A 2 6.39 17.06 2.80
C ARG A 2 7.12 18.03 3.74
N VAL A 3 7.11 17.73 5.05
CA VAL A 3 7.79 18.56 6.06
C VAL A 3 9.30 18.60 5.82
N PHE A 4 9.90 17.49 5.40
CA PHE A 4 11.33 17.40 5.11
C PHE A 4 11.72 18.24 3.87
N ALA A 5 10.90 18.21 2.82
CA ALA A 5 11.13 19.04 1.63
C ALA A 5 11.01 20.54 1.92
N ILE A 6 10.02 20.93 2.73
CA ILE A 6 9.84 22.32 3.17
C ILE A 6 11.05 22.77 4.02
N ALA A 7 11.48 21.94 4.97
CA ALA A 7 12.64 22.25 5.82
C ALA A 7 13.93 22.38 4.99
N ALA A 8 14.17 21.48 4.04
CA ALA A 8 15.33 21.55 3.15
C ALA A 8 15.34 22.84 2.31
N ASN A 9 14.18 23.24 1.76
CA ASN A 9 14.04 24.47 1.00
C ASN A 9 14.27 25.72 1.85
N LEU A 10 13.79 25.74 3.11
CA LEU A 10 14.02 26.86 4.02
C LEU A 10 15.49 27.00 4.41
N VAL A 11 16.17 25.89 4.70
CA VAL A 11 17.62 25.87 5.00
C VAL A 11 18.40 26.38 3.78
N GLN A 12 18.09 25.92 2.59
CA GLN A 12 18.74 26.36 1.34
C GLN A 12 18.56 27.87 1.12
N MET A 13 17.34 28.39 1.31
CA MET A 13 17.07 29.82 1.20
C MET A 13 17.84 30.64 2.24
N GLY A 14 17.97 30.14 3.47
CA GLY A 14 18.78 30.75 4.54
C GLY A 14 20.26 30.82 4.18
N ILE A 15 20.83 29.76 3.58
CA ILE A 15 22.24 29.74 3.14
C ILE A 15 22.47 30.79 2.02
N VAL A 16 21.56 30.87 1.04
CA VAL A 16 21.65 31.89 -0.04
C VAL A 16 21.65 33.29 0.54
N LEU A 17 20.75 33.58 1.46
CA LEU A 17 20.63 34.87 2.11
C LEU A 17 21.91 35.22 2.90
N ALA A 18 22.47 34.29 3.63
CA ALA A 18 23.68 34.44 4.42
C ALA A 18 24.91 34.76 3.52
N ILE A 19 25.05 34.05 2.40
CA ILE A 19 26.12 34.30 1.41
C ILE A 19 25.98 35.71 0.81
N PHE A 20 24.73 36.07 0.49
CA PHE A 20 24.41 37.40 -0.03
C PHE A 20 24.82 38.53 0.92
N MET A 21 24.46 38.38 2.19
CA MET A 21 24.79 39.40 3.21
C MET A 21 26.27 39.49 3.55
N SER A 22 27.03 38.38 3.40
CA SER A 22 28.44 38.31 3.83
C SER A 22 29.44 38.78 2.77
N LYS A 23 29.13 38.68 1.45
CA LYS A 23 30.15 38.87 0.39
C LYS A 23 29.96 40.02 -0.54
N GLY A 24 28.88 40.84 -0.46
CA GLY A 24 28.65 42.01 -1.31
C GLY A 24 28.85 41.70 -2.79
N LEU A 25 28.20 40.68 -3.33
CA LEU A 25 28.40 40.18 -4.70
C LEU A 25 28.09 41.25 -5.75
N SER A 26 28.95 41.33 -6.81
CA SER A 26 28.64 42.08 -8.01
C SER A 26 27.32 41.60 -8.65
N LEU A 27 26.60 42.49 -9.33
CA LEU A 27 25.30 42.23 -9.91
C LEU A 27 25.30 40.93 -10.77
N GLY A 28 26.35 40.69 -11.57
CA GLY A 28 26.51 39.48 -12.39
C GLY A 28 26.67 38.21 -11.60
N GLY A 29 27.46 38.23 -10.51
CA GLY A 29 27.65 37.06 -9.62
C GLY A 29 26.37 36.69 -8.87
N MET A 30 25.55 37.69 -8.51
CA MET A 30 24.24 37.47 -7.89
C MET A 30 23.26 36.77 -8.83
N ILE A 31 23.21 37.14 -10.10
CA ILE A 31 22.31 36.49 -11.08
C ILE A 31 22.71 35.02 -11.28
N ILE A 32 24.01 34.74 -11.44
CA ILE A 32 24.52 33.39 -11.62
C ILE A 32 24.17 32.53 -10.39
N LEU A 33 24.40 33.05 -9.18
CA LEU A 33 24.09 32.33 -7.93
C LEU A 33 22.58 32.08 -7.80
N ALA A 34 21.73 33.05 -8.12
CA ALA A 34 20.29 32.91 -8.08
C ALA A 34 19.77 31.84 -9.06
N LEU A 35 20.30 31.83 -10.30
CA LEU A 35 19.98 30.82 -11.31
C LEU A 35 20.40 29.41 -10.86
N PHE A 36 21.59 29.29 -10.30
CA PHE A 36 22.08 27.99 -9.76
C PHE A 36 21.16 27.44 -8.66
N PHE A 37 20.75 28.27 -7.70
CA PHE A 37 19.84 27.85 -6.63
C PHE A 37 18.44 27.56 -7.14
N LEU A 38 17.94 28.32 -8.13
CA LEU A 38 16.63 28.05 -8.75
C LEU A 38 16.62 26.69 -9.45
N LEU A 39 17.73 26.33 -10.12
CA LEU A 39 17.86 25.03 -10.77
C LEU A 39 17.92 23.86 -9.75
N ILE A 40 18.67 24.00 -8.67
CA ILE A 40 18.73 23.01 -7.58
C ILE A 40 17.35 22.87 -6.92
N PHE A 41 16.66 23.98 -6.66
CA PHE A 41 15.31 23.98 -6.08
C PHE A 41 14.32 23.24 -6.97
N ALA A 42 14.33 23.53 -8.28
CA ALA A 42 13.48 22.83 -9.25
C ALA A 42 13.78 21.32 -9.28
N PHE A 43 15.06 20.94 -9.22
CA PHE A 43 15.47 19.53 -9.21
C PHE A 43 15.03 18.78 -7.94
N ILE A 44 15.17 19.39 -6.76
CA ILE A 44 14.70 18.80 -5.50
C ILE A 44 13.17 18.63 -5.52
N ASN A 45 12.43 19.63 -6.00
CA ASN A 45 10.98 19.52 -6.09
C ASN A 45 10.55 18.45 -7.11
N LEU A 46 11.26 18.29 -8.23
CA LEU A 46 11.03 17.22 -9.20
C LEU A 46 11.27 15.85 -8.58
N LEU A 47 12.36 15.64 -7.83
CA LEU A 47 12.63 14.41 -7.12
C LEU A 47 11.53 14.09 -6.10
N VAL A 48 11.11 15.07 -5.30
CA VAL A 48 10.01 14.91 -4.35
C VAL A 48 8.72 14.49 -5.05
N LEU A 49 8.42 15.12 -6.21
CA LEU A 49 7.24 14.77 -7.01
C LEU A 49 7.33 13.33 -7.55
N LEU A 50 8.46 12.91 -8.11
CA LEU A 50 8.70 11.58 -8.64
C LEU A 50 8.59 10.51 -7.53
N PHE A 51 9.22 10.74 -6.38
CA PHE A 51 9.09 9.82 -5.24
C PHE A 51 7.68 9.82 -4.62
N TYR A 52 6.97 10.94 -4.70
CA TYR A 52 5.60 11.00 -4.22
C TYR A 52 4.65 10.25 -5.15
N THR A 53 4.77 10.39 -6.46
CA THR A 53 3.93 9.68 -7.43
C THR A 53 4.20 8.18 -7.44
N SER A 54 5.46 7.74 -7.31
CA SER A 54 5.79 6.32 -7.23
C SER A 54 5.26 5.65 -5.95
N ASN A 55 5.21 6.37 -4.82
CA ASN A 55 4.62 5.88 -3.58
C ASN A 55 3.08 5.98 -3.54
N THR A 56 2.49 6.90 -4.32
CA THR A 56 1.02 7.07 -4.35
C THR A 56 0.35 6.09 -5.31
N ALA A 57 1.06 5.61 -6.32
CA ALA A 57 0.58 4.55 -7.20
C ALA A 57 0.38 3.21 -6.43
N GLU A 58 1.09 3.03 -5.31
CA GLU A 58 0.98 1.84 -4.46
C GLU A 58 -0.07 2.00 -3.33
N HIS A 59 -0.55 3.22 -3.10
CA HIS A 59 -1.54 3.54 -2.06
C HIS A 59 -2.57 4.53 -2.60
N GLN A 60 -3.42 4.09 -3.53
CA GLN A 60 -4.74 4.70 -3.59
C GLN A 60 -5.49 4.21 -2.34
N PRO A 61 -5.70 5.04 -1.31
CA PRO A 61 -6.75 4.75 -0.35
C PRO A 61 -8.01 4.68 -1.19
N LEU A 62 -8.71 3.55 -1.13
CA LEU A 62 -10.09 3.46 -1.56
C LEU A 62 -10.78 4.68 -0.95
N VAL A 63 -10.98 5.70 -1.78
CA VAL A 63 -11.73 6.89 -1.45
C VAL A 63 -13.02 6.36 -0.85
N ARG A 64 -13.25 6.72 0.39
CA ARG A 64 -14.52 6.53 1.09
C ARG A 64 -15.49 7.45 0.38
N GLY A 65 -15.87 7.03 -0.83
CA GLY A 65 -16.81 7.71 -1.71
C GLY A 65 -18.16 7.61 -1.08
N ASP A 66 -18.66 8.78 -0.84
CA ASP A 66 -20.04 9.20 -0.81
C ASP A 66 -21.04 8.15 -1.34
N LYS A 67 -22.21 8.06 -0.69
CA LYS A 67 -23.31 7.17 -0.98
C LYS A 67 -23.91 7.43 -2.39
N GLY A 68 -23.13 7.10 -3.40
CA GLY A 68 -23.65 6.93 -4.75
C GLY A 68 -24.31 5.54 -4.87
N PRO A 69 -25.17 5.30 -5.88
CA PRO A 69 -25.89 4.05 -6.07
C PRO A 69 -24.89 2.90 -6.02
N VAL A 70 -25.20 1.90 -5.18
CA VAL A 70 -24.33 0.74 -4.89
C VAL A 70 -23.78 0.19 -6.21
N ALA A 71 -22.56 0.61 -6.55
CA ALA A 71 -21.84 0.05 -7.67
C ALA A 71 -21.72 -1.44 -7.39
N LYS A 72 -22.41 -2.24 -8.21
CA LYS A 72 -22.42 -3.69 -8.14
C LYS A 72 -20.96 -4.14 -8.09
N ARG A 73 -20.50 -4.61 -6.93
CA ARG A 73 -19.13 -5.10 -6.78
C ARG A 73 -18.93 -6.20 -7.81
N GLN A 74 -18.11 -5.91 -8.82
CA GLN A 74 -17.81 -6.87 -9.90
C GLN A 74 -16.73 -7.87 -9.46
N ASP A 75 -16.06 -7.63 -8.31
CA ASP A 75 -15.00 -8.51 -7.82
C ASP A 75 -15.60 -9.83 -7.31
N LEU A 76 -15.18 -10.93 -7.90
CA LEU A 76 -15.57 -12.27 -7.47
C LEU A 76 -15.09 -12.48 -6.02
N ARG A 77 -16.03 -12.92 -5.17
CA ARG A 77 -15.78 -13.20 -3.76
C ARG A 77 -16.22 -14.61 -3.44
N VAL A 78 -15.35 -15.35 -2.77
CA VAL A 78 -15.59 -16.70 -2.30
C VAL A 78 -15.63 -16.67 -0.78
N THR A 79 -16.79 -17.05 -0.19
CA THR A 79 -17.03 -17.06 1.26
C THR A 79 -17.16 -18.49 1.73
N TYR A 80 -16.48 -18.83 2.83
CA TYR A 80 -16.46 -20.14 3.43
C TYR A 80 -17.26 -20.09 4.74
N ALA A 81 -18.60 -20.22 4.62
CA ALA A 81 -19.50 -20.07 5.78
C ALA A 81 -19.55 -21.32 6.66
N MET A 82 -19.58 -22.52 6.05
CA MET A 82 -19.62 -23.81 6.73
C MET A 82 -18.82 -24.84 5.91
N GLY A 83 -18.05 -25.69 6.59
CA GLY A 83 -17.27 -26.75 5.94
C GLY A 83 -15.76 -26.50 5.97
N PRO A 84 -15.00 -27.20 5.11
CA PRO A 84 -13.55 -27.04 5.02
C PRO A 84 -13.19 -25.61 4.57
N GLN A 85 -12.16 -25.09 5.20
CA GLN A 85 -11.68 -23.72 4.94
C GLN A 85 -10.25 -23.75 4.40
N PRO A 86 -9.90 -22.88 3.44
CA PRO A 86 -8.52 -22.70 3.02
C PRO A 86 -7.62 -22.34 4.19
N THR A 87 -6.37 -22.74 4.10
CA THR A 87 -5.38 -22.46 5.12
C THR A 87 -4.43 -21.35 4.69
N LEU A 88 -4.36 -20.28 5.48
CA LEU A 88 -3.41 -19.20 5.32
C LEU A 88 -2.22 -19.40 6.26
N SER A 89 -1.03 -19.53 5.70
CA SER A 89 0.21 -19.66 6.47
C SER A 89 1.01 -18.36 6.45
N ILE A 90 1.21 -17.74 7.63
CA ILE A 90 1.98 -16.49 7.81
C ILE A 90 3.00 -16.69 8.93
N GLY A 91 4.28 -16.54 8.63
CA GLY A 91 5.35 -16.62 9.65
C GLY A 91 5.36 -17.93 10.45
N GLY A 92 5.03 -19.05 9.82
CA GLY A 92 4.95 -20.38 10.44
C GLY A 92 3.63 -20.66 11.18
N ARG A 93 2.73 -19.68 11.29
CA ARG A 93 1.39 -19.88 11.89
C ARG A 93 0.36 -20.16 10.79
N ARG A 94 -0.64 -20.96 11.12
CA ARG A 94 -1.75 -21.32 10.22
C ARG A 94 -3.03 -20.64 10.70
N PHE A 95 -3.81 -20.12 9.76
CA PHE A 95 -5.07 -19.43 10.00
C PHE A 95 -6.12 -19.96 9.02
N SER A 96 -7.35 -20.11 9.48
CA SER A 96 -8.48 -20.46 8.63
C SER A 96 -8.99 -19.25 7.88
N VAL A 97 -9.16 -19.36 6.56
CA VAL A 97 -9.67 -18.27 5.70
C VAL A 97 -11.18 -18.32 5.67
N SER A 98 -11.84 -17.24 6.07
CA SER A 98 -13.30 -17.10 6.02
C SER A 98 -13.81 -16.51 4.70
N ASP A 99 -12.96 -15.77 3.97
CA ASP A 99 -13.37 -15.04 2.78
C ASP A 99 -12.13 -14.67 1.93
N ILE A 100 -12.24 -14.84 0.63
CA ILE A 100 -11.19 -14.51 -0.33
C ILE A 100 -11.77 -13.78 -1.54
N SER A 101 -11.07 -12.76 -2.01
CA SER A 101 -11.39 -12.02 -3.22
C SER A 101 -10.11 -11.73 -4.02
N GLU A 102 -10.24 -11.15 -5.20
CA GLU A 102 -9.08 -10.79 -6.03
C GLU A 102 -8.06 -9.91 -5.28
N LYS A 103 -8.55 -9.02 -4.41
CA LYS A 103 -7.72 -8.00 -3.74
C LYS A 103 -7.65 -8.14 -2.24
N GLY A 104 -8.30 -9.13 -1.64
CA GLY A 104 -8.36 -9.24 -0.19
C GLY A 104 -8.64 -10.63 0.33
N VAL A 105 -8.20 -10.85 1.58
CA VAL A 105 -8.42 -12.09 2.31
C VAL A 105 -8.86 -11.76 3.72
N ARG A 106 -9.94 -12.40 4.18
CA ARG A 106 -10.38 -12.38 5.58
C ARG A 106 -10.10 -13.75 6.19
N PHE A 107 -9.57 -13.75 7.39
CA PHE A 107 -9.20 -14.97 8.09
C PHE A 107 -9.34 -14.84 9.59
N ASN A 108 -9.50 -15.97 10.28
CA ASN A 108 -9.63 -16.02 11.71
C ASN A 108 -8.26 -15.95 12.39
N ILE A 109 -8.15 -15.15 13.45
CA ILE A 109 -6.96 -15.03 14.30
C ILE A 109 -7.34 -15.34 15.73
N GLU A 110 -6.52 -16.13 16.40
CA GLU A 110 -6.63 -16.28 17.85
C GLU A 110 -6.34 -14.95 18.55
N ARG A 111 -7.06 -14.64 19.63
CA ARG A 111 -7.04 -13.35 20.34
C ARG A 111 -5.66 -12.84 20.73
N SER A 112 -4.68 -13.69 20.91
CA SER A 112 -3.32 -13.35 21.37
C SER A 112 -2.31 -13.04 20.27
N GLY A 113 -2.66 -13.21 18.98
CA GLY A 113 -1.73 -13.10 17.87
C GLY A 113 -1.45 -11.66 17.45
N ARG A 114 -0.24 -11.11 17.72
CA ARG A 114 0.21 -9.88 17.08
C ARG A 114 0.58 -10.17 15.63
N LEU A 115 -0.13 -9.53 14.67
CA LEU A 115 0.21 -9.55 13.26
C LEU A 115 1.02 -8.29 12.90
N LYS A 116 2.03 -8.46 12.07
CA LYS A 116 2.75 -7.32 11.49
C LYS A 116 1.86 -6.58 10.50
N LYS A 117 2.07 -5.28 10.32
CA LYS A 117 1.31 -4.47 9.36
C LYS A 117 1.48 -4.97 7.92
N ARG A 118 2.70 -5.38 7.54
CA ARG A 118 2.99 -6.00 6.23
C ARG A 118 3.15 -7.50 6.43
N LEU A 119 2.43 -8.29 5.63
CA LEU A 119 2.34 -9.73 5.74
C LEU A 119 2.82 -10.39 4.44
N LYS A 120 3.52 -11.50 4.60
CA LYS A 120 3.89 -12.42 3.52
C LYS A 120 3.49 -13.81 3.96
N GLY A 121 2.83 -14.56 3.09
CA GLY A 121 2.35 -15.89 3.42
C GLY A 121 2.00 -16.70 2.19
N LYS A 122 1.39 -17.86 2.44
CA LYS A 122 0.87 -18.76 1.41
C LYS A 122 -0.56 -19.14 1.78
N ILE A 123 -1.46 -19.15 0.81
CA ILE A 123 -2.82 -19.69 0.97
C ILE A 123 -2.87 -21.02 0.25
N THR A 124 -3.28 -22.07 0.95
CA THR A 124 -3.61 -23.36 0.34
C THR A 124 -5.12 -23.41 0.19
N LEU A 125 -5.60 -23.39 -1.03
CA LEU A 125 -7.00 -23.43 -1.43
C LEU A 125 -7.58 -24.86 -1.27
N LEU A 126 -8.90 -24.99 -1.30
CA LEU A 126 -9.59 -26.29 -1.20
C LEU A 126 -9.37 -27.15 -2.46
N ASN A 127 -9.15 -26.52 -3.60
CA ASN A 127 -8.76 -27.21 -4.85
C ASN A 127 -7.32 -27.77 -4.82
N GLY A 128 -6.56 -27.54 -3.71
CA GLY A 128 -5.17 -27.98 -3.53
C GLY A 128 -4.13 -27.01 -4.07
N GLU A 129 -4.53 -25.93 -4.74
CA GLU A 129 -3.62 -24.93 -5.27
C GLU A 129 -3.03 -24.09 -4.11
N THR A 130 -1.75 -23.76 -4.20
CA THR A 130 -1.07 -22.92 -3.21
C THR A 130 -0.62 -21.60 -3.83
N LEU A 131 -1.13 -20.50 -3.27
CA LEU A 131 -0.86 -19.14 -3.73
C LEU A 131 0.08 -18.41 -2.76
N ALA A 132 1.17 -17.85 -3.27
CA ALA A 132 1.99 -16.95 -2.50
C ALA A 132 1.33 -15.57 -2.43
N ILE A 133 1.13 -15.03 -1.23
CA ILE A 133 0.49 -13.74 -1.03
C ILE A 133 1.42 -12.75 -0.35
N ARG A 134 1.24 -11.48 -0.70
CA ARG A 134 1.80 -10.32 -0.01
C ARG A 134 0.69 -9.31 0.20
N GLY A 135 0.61 -8.74 1.39
CA GLY A 135 -0.47 -7.80 1.68
C GLY A 135 -0.20 -6.93 2.90
N THR A 136 -1.11 -6.02 3.13
CA THR A 136 -1.12 -5.14 4.29
C THR A 136 -2.36 -5.41 5.12
N LEU A 137 -2.18 -5.54 6.43
CA LEU A 137 -3.28 -5.65 7.38
C LEU A 137 -4.13 -4.37 7.31
N LEU A 138 -5.38 -4.51 6.87
CA LEU A 138 -6.34 -3.41 6.74
C LEU A 138 -7.02 -3.13 8.07
N ARG A 139 -7.59 -4.18 8.69
CA ARG A 139 -8.33 -4.08 9.95
C ARG A 139 -8.27 -5.40 10.72
N ARG A 140 -8.54 -5.30 12.00
CA ARG A 140 -8.77 -6.42 12.91
C ARG A 140 -10.03 -6.13 13.70
N GLU A 141 -10.97 -7.06 13.69
CA GLU A 141 -12.25 -6.96 14.39
C GLU A 141 -12.47 -8.27 15.16
N GLY A 142 -12.33 -8.21 16.49
CA GLY A 142 -12.42 -9.40 17.33
C GLY A 142 -11.39 -10.46 16.95
N ASP A 143 -11.89 -11.62 16.55
CA ASP A 143 -11.11 -12.79 16.15
C ASP A 143 -10.90 -12.86 14.62
N GLU A 144 -11.28 -11.85 13.86
CA GLU A 144 -11.08 -11.76 12.42
C GLU A 144 -10.06 -10.70 12.03
N ALA A 145 -9.28 -10.98 11.00
CA ALA A 145 -8.40 -10.03 10.34
C ALA A 145 -8.65 -9.98 8.85
N THR A 146 -8.56 -8.77 8.29
CA THR A 146 -8.65 -8.55 6.85
C THR A 146 -7.34 -7.97 6.34
N ILE A 147 -6.79 -8.57 5.29
CA ILE A 147 -5.63 -8.07 4.57
C ILE A 147 -6.03 -7.63 3.16
N VAL A 148 -5.41 -6.54 2.71
CA VAL A 148 -5.44 -6.13 1.31
C VAL A 148 -4.19 -6.70 0.64
N LEU A 149 -4.39 -7.40 -0.46
CA LEU A 149 -3.33 -8.03 -1.23
C LEU A 149 -2.64 -7.00 -2.13
N HIS A 150 -1.33 -7.11 -2.24
CA HIS A 150 -0.53 -6.33 -3.21
C HIS A 150 -0.45 -7.04 -4.57
N ASN A 151 -0.57 -8.36 -4.58
CA ASN A 151 -0.70 -9.18 -5.78
C ASN A 151 -2.15 -9.63 -5.91
N ILE A 152 -2.76 -9.36 -7.05
CA ILE A 152 -4.14 -9.73 -7.35
C ILE A 152 -4.19 -11.25 -7.53
N ILE A 153 -5.19 -11.90 -6.92
CA ILE A 153 -5.48 -13.31 -7.18
C ILE A 153 -6.26 -13.37 -8.50
N ASP A 154 -5.81 -14.25 -9.39
CA ASP A 154 -6.44 -14.42 -10.69
C ASP A 154 -7.89 -14.88 -10.58
N TYR A 155 -8.76 -14.28 -11.39
CA TYR A 155 -10.19 -14.59 -11.45
C TYR A 155 -10.46 -16.09 -11.69
N HIS A 156 -9.70 -16.73 -12.59
CA HIS A 156 -9.88 -18.15 -12.89
C HIS A 156 -9.55 -19.05 -11.70
N THR A 157 -8.57 -18.67 -10.89
CA THR A 157 -8.24 -19.37 -9.64
C THR A 157 -9.39 -19.30 -8.64
N LEU A 158 -9.99 -18.12 -8.46
CA LEU A 158 -11.16 -17.94 -7.59
C LEU A 158 -12.40 -18.68 -8.12
N LEU A 159 -12.58 -18.73 -9.43
CA LEU A 159 -13.69 -19.47 -10.04
C LEU A 159 -13.55 -20.98 -9.82
N LYS A 160 -12.34 -21.54 -9.99
CA LYS A 160 -12.06 -22.96 -9.69
C LYS A 160 -12.30 -23.28 -8.22
N GLU A 161 -11.88 -22.39 -7.33
CA GLU A 161 -12.09 -22.54 -5.89
C GLU A 161 -13.58 -22.54 -5.55
N LYS A 162 -14.36 -21.64 -6.13
CA LYS A 162 -15.82 -21.61 -5.97
C LYS A 162 -16.45 -22.91 -6.43
N GLN A 163 -16.05 -23.42 -7.60
CA GLN A 163 -16.52 -24.71 -8.12
C GLN A 163 -16.15 -25.90 -7.23
N ALA A 164 -14.99 -25.83 -6.53
CA ALA A 164 -14.57 -26.85 -5.60
C ALA A 164 -15.47 -26.90 -4.34
N ILE A 165 -15.95 -25.73 -3.89
CA ILE A 165 -16.92 -25.64 -2.77
C ILE A 165 -18.29 -26.19 -3.17
N ASP A 166 -18.77 -25.82 -4.36
CA ASP A 166 -20.10 -26.24 -4.85
C ASP A 166 -20.19 -27.77 -5.09
N ARG A 167 -19.05 -28.49 -5.10
CA ARG A 167 -18.98 -29.95 -5.29
C ARG A 167 -18.89 -30.74 -3.97
N GLN A 168 -18.76 -30.07 -2.83
CA GLN A 168 -18.64 -30.68 -1.50
C GLN A 168 -20.00 -30.68 -0.78
#